data_907b30a2016eaf67abc73f56091ea9d2
#
_entry.id   907b30a2016eaf67abc73f56091ea9d2
#
_cell.length_a   1.000
_cell.length_b   1.000
_cell.length_c   1.000
_cell.angle_alpha   90.00
_cell.angle_beta   90.00
_cell.angle_gamma   90.00
#
_symmetry.space_group_name_H-M   'P 1'
#
loop_
_entity.id
_entity.type
_entity.pdbx_description
1 polymer ?
#
loop_
_entity_poly.entity_id
_entity_poly.type
_entity_poly.pdbx_seq_one_letter_code
_entity_poly.pdbx_strand_id
1 'polypeptide(L)'
;MRNNYGMKNIFADKASLVPRKILKDPERKWVVRDFTGPGGVSLGMSQEVLEAMAKKGYIERIKKGRDSYTILTNKDQFISDWLKEYHFNLNTIDTYYSSDKNILNKFRKVLKENQYALTLHTGANLMTSFVRTEEIFVYMNLKDWKKDISDIRQKLDLKELVRGGNIHLIHPFYKNSVFFNTQKIKGYTAVSNLQLYLDLYNFQPRGREQAEYLKNLLEEKGRKLE
;
A
#
# COMPACT_ATOMS: atom_id res chain seq x y z
N MET A 1 -4.67 -39.74 -4.77
CA MET A 1 -3.64 -38.76 -4.39
C MET A 1 -4.28 -37.38 -4.30
N ARG A 2 -4.49 -36.85 -3.09
CA ARG A 2 -5.01 -35.47 -2.91
C ARG A 2 -3.84 -34.55 -3.14
N ASN A 3 -3.86 -33.79 -4.24
CA ASN A 3 -2.88 -32.74 -4.49
C ASN A 3 -2.97 -31.72 -3.36
N ASN A 4 -1.92 -31.61 -2.57
CA ASN A 4 -1.68 -30.53 -1.62
C ASN A 4 -1.38 -29.24 -2.42
N TYR A 5 -2.40 -28.65 -3.04
CA TYR A 5 -2.31 -27.24 -3.46
C TYR A 5 -2.23 -26.41 -2.17
N GLY A 6 -1.05 -25.89 -1.89
CA GLY A 6 -0.83 -25.02 -0.76
C GLY A 6 -1.87 -23.89 -0.74
N MET A 7 -2.34 -23.53 0.44
CA MET A 7 -3.33 -22.45 0.60
C MET A 7 -2.81 -21.16 -0.05
N LYS A 8 -3.68 -20.46 -0.81
CA LYS A 8 -3.34 -19.22 -1.49
C LYS A 8 -2.75 -18.20 -0.50
N ASN A 9 -1.60 -17.63 -0.82
CA ASN A 9 -1.08 -16.50 -0.07
C ASN A 9 -1.91 -15.24 -0.39
N ILE A 10 -2.79 -14.88 0.53
CA ILE A 10 -3.71 -13.74 0.40
C ILE A 10 -3.01 -12.38 0.50
N PHE A 11 -1.82 -12.35 1.07
CA PHE A 11 -0.98 -11.14 1.19
C PHE A 11 -0.03 -10.96 0.01
N ALA A 12 -0.01 -11.89 -0.97
CA ALA A 12 0.76 -11.70 -2.19
C ALA A 12 0.20 -10.54 -3.01
N ASP A 13 1.08 -9.80 -3.70
CA ASP A 13 0.78 -8.55 -4.40
C ASP A 13 -0.62 -8.50 -5.04
N LYS A 14 -0.82 -9.22 -6.14
CA LYS A 14 -2.10 -9.17 -6.87
C LYS A 14 -3.27 -9.77 -6.09
N ALA A 15 -3.03 -10.81 -5.28
CA ALA A 15 -4.04 -11.41 -4.43
C ALA A 15 -4.56 -10.43 -3.37
N SER A 16 -3.68 -9.55 -2.86
CA SER A 16 -4.02 -8.57 -1.83
C SER A 16 -5.01 -7.49 -2.28
N LEU A 17 -5.29 -7.37 -3.58
CA LEU A 17 -6.36 -6.49 -4.07
C LEU A 17 -7.74 -6.89 -3.56
N VAL A 18 -7.98 -8.19 -3.33
CA VAL A 18 -9.26 -8.68 -2.79
C VAL A 18 -9.46 -8.19 -1.35
N PRO A 19 -8.56 -8.49 -0.39
CA PRO A 19 -8.72 -8.00 0.97
C PRO A 19 -8.64 -6.47 1.10
N ARG A 20 -7.84 -5.77 0.28
CA ARG A 20 -7.85 -4.30 0.27
C ARG A 20 -9.23 -3.77 -0.07
N LYS A 21 -9.89 -4.33 -1.08
CA LYS A 21 -11.24 -3.93 -1.46
C LYS A 21 -12.28 -4.21 -0.35
N ILE A 22 -12.15 -5.33 0.37
CA ILE A 22 -13.00 -5.66 1.52
C ILE A 22 -12.78 -4.65 2.65
N LEU A 23 -11.53 -4.31 2.98
CA LEU A 23 -11.19 -3.36 4.04
C LEU A 23 -11.67 -1.94 3.74
N LYS A 24 -11.72 -1.55 2.46
CA LYS A 24 -12.24 -0.25 2.05
C LYS A 24 -13.72 -0.07 2.41
N ASP A 25 -14.51 -1.14 2.34
CA ASP A 25 -15.91 -1.13 2.73
C ASP A 25 -16.26 -2.39 3.54
N PRO A 26 -15.85 -2.43 4.81
CA PRO A 26 -15.92 -3.62 5.66
C PRO A 26 -17.33 -4.08 5.99
N GLU A 27 -18.32 -3.17 5.94
CA GLU A 27 -19.73 -3.48 6.22
C GLU A 27 -20.49 -4.02 5.00
N ARG A 28 -19.87 -3.93 3.83
CA ARG A 28 -20.50 -4.36 2.58
C ARG A 28 -20.59 -5.88 2.50
N LYS A 29 -21.70 -6.37 1.93
CA LYS A 29 -21.86 -7.74 1.48
C LYS A 29 -21.19 -7.89 0.11
N TRP A 30 -20.15 -8.69 0.02
CA TRP A 30 -19.33 -8.86 -1.18
C TRP A 30 -19.71 -10.12 -1.94
N VAL A 31 -19.75 -10.06 -3.27
CA VAL A 31 -19.86 -11.23 -4.14
C VAL A 31 -18.56 -11.44 -4.91
N VAL A 32 -18.27 -12.66 -5.34
CA VAL A 32 -16.99 -13.01 -5.99
C VAL A 32 -16.68 -12.10 -7.19
N ARG A 33 -17.69 -11.73 -7.97
CA ARG A 33 -17.55 -10.87 -9.15
C ARG A 33 -17.18 -9.43 -8.83
N ASP A 34 -17.40 -8.95 -7.62
CA ASP A 34 -17.01 -7.59 -7.20
C ASP A 34 -15.50 -7.37 -7.28
N PHE A 35 -14.70 -8.42 -7.24
CA PHE A 35 -13.24 -8.35 -7.26
C PHE A 35 -12.64 -8.47 -8.66
N THR A 36 -13.47 -8.66 -9.68
CA THR A 36 -13.05 -8.81 -11.08
C THR A 36 -13.18 -7.51 -11.87
N GLY A 37 -12.72 -7.51 -13.12
CA GLY A 37 -12.75 -6.35 -13.99
C GLY A 37 -11.45 -5.54 -14.04
N PRO A 38 -11.46 -4.34 -14.63
CA PRO A 38 -10.28 -3.50 -14.77
C PRO A 38 -9.63 -3.19 -13.41
N GLY A 39 -8.33 -3.44 -13.28
CA GLY A 39 -7.59 -3.26 -12.02
C GLY A 39 -7.89 -4.29 -10.93
N GLY A 40 -8.77 -5.26 -11.18
CA GLY A 40 -9.09 -6.35 -10.27
C GLY A 40 -8.28 -7.63 -10.53
N VAL A 41 -8.80 -8.74 -10.01
CA VAL A 41 -8.21 -10.06 -10.18
C VAL A 41 -9.11 -10.97 -11.04
N SER A 42 -8.61 -12.14 -11.45
CA SER A 42 -9.45 -13.12 -12.15
C SER A 42 -10.50 -13.72 -11.21
N LEU A 43 -11.59 -14.25 -11.78
CA LEU A 43 -12.64 -14.91 -11.00
C LEU A 43 -12.10 -16.07 -10.15
N GLY A 44 -11.21 -16.89 -10.73
CA GLY A 44 -10.56 -17.99 -10.00
C GLY A 44 -9.71 -17.47 -8.84
N MET A 45 -8.89 -16.45 -9.04
CA MET A 45 -8.10 -15.85 -7.97
C MET A 45 -8.99 -15.25 -6.87
N SER A 46 -10.09 -14.57 -7.24
CA SER A 46 -11.04 -14.04 -6.25
C SER A 46 -11.58 -15.18 -5.37
N GLN A 47 -11.97 -16.30 -5.98
CA GLN A 47 -12.51 -17.44 -5.25
C GLN A 47 -11.46 -18.07 -4.33
N GLU A 48 -10.24 -18.33 -4.82
CA GLU A 48 -9.13 -18.88 -4.04
C GLU A 48 -8.77 -18.02 -2.83
N VAL A 49 -8.70 -16.68 -3.04
CA VAL A 49 -8.39 -15.72 -1.96
C VAL A 49 -9.50 -15.71 -0.92
N LEU A 50 -10.78 -15.63 -1.34
CA LEU A 50 -11.91 -15.66 -0.40
C LEU A 50 -12.00 -16.99 0.37
N GLU A 51 -11.68 -18.12 -0.26
CA GLU A 51 -11.63 -19.43 0.43
C GLU A 51 -10.49 -19.44 1.47
N ALA A 52 -9.32 -18.93 1.12
CA ALA A 52 -8.19 -18.84 2.05
C ALA A 52 -8.49 -17.90 3.23
N MET A 53 -9.13 -16.74 2.97
CA MET A 53 -9.55 -15.81 4.02
C MET A 53 -10.60 -16.43 4.96
N ALA A 54 -11.56 -17.18 4.42
CA ALA A 54 -12.58 -17.87 5.22
C ALA A 54 -11.96 -18.98 6.09
N LYS A 55 -11.03 -19.77 5.55
CA LYS A 55 -10.30 -20.79 6.31
C LYS A 55 -9.49 -20.22 7.48
N LYS A 56 -9.01 -18.98 7.33
CA LYS A 56 -8.29 -18.25 8.40
C LYS A 56 -9.24 -17.50 9.36
N GLY A 57 -10.54 -17.52 9.12
CA GLY A 57 -11.54 -16.88 9.98
C GLY A 57 -11.61 -15.37 9.87
N TYR A 58 -11.06 -14.77 8.81
CA TYR A 58 -11.13 -13.29 8.60
C TYR A 58 -12.48 -12.86 8.04
N ILE A 59 -13.13 -13.73 7.29
CA ILE A 59 -14.41 -13.51 6.63
C ILE A 59 -15.33 -14.70 6.82
N GLU A 60 -16.63 -14.46 6.73
CA GLU A 60 -17.66 -15.48 6.63
C GLU A 60 -18.27 -15.48 5.23
N ARG A 61 -18.47 -16.67 4.66
CA ARG A 61 -19.12 -16.88 3.36
C ARG A 61 -20.51 -17.44 3.56
N ILE A 62 -21.51 -16.61 3.33
CA ILE A 62 -22.92 -16.99 3.46
C ILE A 62 -23.39 -17.61 2.14
N LYS A 63 -23.70 -18.90 2.15
CA LYS A 63 -24.17 -19.65 0.98
C LYS A 63 -25.70 -19.65 0.93
N LYS A 64 -26.27 -18.92 -0.02
CA LYS A 64 -27.74 -18.82 -0.26
C LYS A 64 -28.06 -18.95 -1.75
N GLY A 65 -27.50 -19.94 -2.44
CA GLY A 65 -27.67 -20.06 -3.89
C GLY A 65 -27.23 -18.81 -4.64
N ARG A 66 -28.14 -18.15 -5.35
CA ARG A 66 -27.85 -16.91 -6.10
C ARG A 66 -27.55 -15.71 -5.21
N ASP A 67 -28.04 -15.71 -3.97
CA ASP A 67 -27.86 -14.61 -2.99
C ASP A 67 -26.67 -14.84 -2.06
N SER A 68 -25.69 -15.66 -2.49
CA SER A 68 -24.47 -15.93 -1.71
C SER A 68 -23.59 -14.70 -1.64
N TYR A 69 -23.09 -14.37 -0.45
CA TYR A 69 -22.22 -13.21 -0.22
C TYR A 69 -21.17 -13.53 0.84
N THR A 70 -20.23 -12.61 0.98
CA THR A 70 -19.12 -12.65 1.94
C THR A 70 -19.13 -11.39 2.80
N ILE A 71 -18.88 -11.54 4.09
CA ILE A 71 -18.73 -10.43 5.05
C ILE A 71 -17.39 -10.52 5.77
N LEU A 72 -16.83 -9.38 6.15
CA LEU A 72 -15.65 -9.30 7.02
C LEU A 72 -16.08 -9.54 8.46
N THR A 73 -15.41 -10.46 9.16
CA THR A 73 -15.75 -10.82 10.54
C THR A 73 -14.63 -10.52 11.53
N ASN A 74 -13.37 -10.58 11.11
CA ASN A 74 -12.23 -10.40 12.01
C ASN A 74 -11.14 -9.52 11.37
N LYS A 75 -11.45 -8.20 11.32
CA LYS A 75 -10.57 -7.18 10.74
C LYS A 75 -9.23 -7.08 11.47
N ASP A 76 -9.25 -7.08 12.80
CA ASP A 76 -8.03 -6.82 13.58
C ASP A 76 -7.04 -7.96 13.47
N GLN A 77 -7.51 -9.21 13.56
CA GLN A 77 -6.67 -10.37 13.32
C GLN A 77 -6.09 -10.37 11.90
N PHE A 78 -6.92 -10.01 10.92
CA PHE A 78 -6.48 -9.95 9.53
C PHE A 78 -5.35 -8.93 9.33
N ILE A 79 -5.49 -7.71 9.86
CA ILE A 79 -4.46 -6.67 9.79
C ILE A 79 -3.21 -7.09 10.56
N SER A 80 -3.37 -7.68 11.75
CA SER A 80 -2.25 -8.18 12.58
C SER A 80 -1.42 -9.23 11.83
N ASP A 81 -2.08 -10.16 11.13
CA ASP A 81 -1.38 -11.19 10.36
C ASP A 81 -0.72 -10.61 9.10
N TRP A 82 -1.31 -9.59 8.49
CA TRP A 82 -0.68 -8.90 7.36
C TRP A 82 0.62 -8.20 7.78
N LEU A 83 0.65 -7.56 8.97
CA LEU A 83 1.84 -6.92 9.52
C LEU A 83 2.99 -7.89 9.81
N LYS A 84 2.70 -9.18 10.03
CA LYS A 84 3.72 -10.23 10.17
C LYS A 84 4.32 -10.68 8.84
N GLU A 85 3.52 -10.62 7.78
CA GLU A 85 3.91 -11.09 6.44
C GLU A 85 4.55 -10.00 5.57
N TYR A 86 4.16 -8.74 5.78
CA TYR A 86 4.67 -7.62 5.01
C TYR A 86 5.67 -6.78 5.81
N HIS A 87 6.83 -6.55 5.21
CA HIS A 87 7.85 -5.65 5.72
C HIS A 87 8.30 -4.69 4.62
N PHE A 88 8.54 -3.44 4.97
CA PHE A 88 8.95 -2.41 4.02
C PHE A 88 10.26 -2.74 3.28
N ASN A 89 11.18 -3.47 3.91
CA ASN A 89 12.45 -3.92 3.32
C ASN A 89 12.31 -4.93 2.16
N LEU A 90 11.11 -5.42 1.87
CA LEU A 90 10.82 -6.21 0.66
C LEU A 90 10.89 -5.36 -0.62
N ASN A 91 10.81 -4.03 -0.49
CA ASN A 91 10.93 -3.10 -1.62
C ASN A 91 12.40 -2.90 -2.02
N THR A 92 12.64 -2.59 -3.29
CA THR A 92 13.94 -2.12 -3.77
C THR A 92 13.96 -0.60 -3.73
N ILE A 93 15.05 0.00 -3.27
CA ILE A 93 15.14 1.44 -3.05
C ILE A 93 16.40 1.98 -3.70
N ASP A 94 16.24 2.96 -4.58
CA ASP A 94 17.34 3.77 -5.11
C ASP A 94 17.37 5.10 -4.34
N THR A 95 18.53 5.42 -3.75
CA THR A 95 18.69 6.58 -2.89
C THR A 95 19.52 7.64 -3.58
N TYR A 96 19.00 8.86 -3.56
CA TYR A 96 19.60 10.06 -4.15
C TYR A 96 19.67 11.20 -3.15
N TYR A 97 20.38 12.24 -3.53
CA TYR A 97 20.47 13.48 -2.75
C TYR A 97 19.91 14.66 -3.52
N SER A 98 19.19 15.52 -2.80
CA SER A 98 18.81 16.86 -3.25
C SER A 98 18.97 17.85 -2.12
N SER A 99 19.61 18.98 -2.39
CA SER A 99 19.66 20.14 -1.48
C SER A 99 18.44 21.05 -1.59
N ASP A 100 17.53 20.77 -2.52
CA ASP A 100 16.35 21.59 -2.78
C ASP A 100 15.27 21.37 -1.72
N LYS A 101 15.05 22.36 -0.87
CA LYS A 101 13.99 22.33 0.16
C LYS A 101 12.57 22.24 -0.42
N ASN A 102 12.38 22.58 -1.70
CA ASN A 102 11.10 22.51 -2.41
C ASN A 102 10.96 21.24 -3.27
N ILE A 103 11.79 20.24 -3.07
CA ILE A 103 11.83 19.04 -3.91
C ILE A 103 10.46 18.33 -4.02
N LEU A 104 9.67 18.28 -2.96
CA LEU A 104 8.30 17.70 -3.01
C LEU A 104 7.39 18.45 -3.98
N ASN A 105 7.50 19.77 -4.06
CA ASN A 105 6.75 20.56 -5.04
C ASN A 105 7.23 20.29 -6.47
N LYS A 106 8.54 20.05 -6.67
CA LYS A 106 9.07 19.64 -7.98
C LYS A 106 8.55 18.27 -8.39
N PHE A 107 8.49 17.28 -7.49
CA PHE A 107 7.87 15.99 -7.76
C PHE A 107 6.46 16.17 -8.34
N ARG A 108 5.61 16.94 -7.68
CA ARG A 108 4.23 17.22 -8.11
C ARG A 108 4.14 17.88 -9.48
N LYS A 109 5.11 18.70 -9.86
CA LYS A 109 5.14 19.41 -11.16
C LYS A 109 5.67 18.52 -12.30
N VAL A 110 6.61 17.65 -11.98
CA VAL A 110 7.32 16.81 -12.96
C VAL A 110 6.59 15.50 -13.24
N LEU A 111 5.95 14.93 -12.21
CA LEU A 111 5.29 13.62 -12.29
C LEU A 111 3.77 13.75 -12.33
N LYS A 112 3.13 12.88 -13.11
CA LYS A 112 1.67 12.72 -13.09
C LYS A 112 1.22 12.02 -11.81
N GLU A 113 -0.01 12.27 -11.38
CA GLU A 113 -0.58 11.72 -10.14
C GLU A 113 -0.53 10.19 -10.05
N ASN A 114 -0.60 9.51 -11.19
CA ASN A 114 -0.53 8.04 -11.25
C ASN A 114 0.89 7.48 -11.39
N GLN A 115 1.93 8.31 -11.43
CA GLN A 115 3.31 7.90 -11.57
C GLN A 115 4.04 7.80 -10.22
N TYR A 116 3.49 8.35 -9.14
CA TYR A 116 4.12 8.34 -7.83
C TYR A 116 3.10 8.27 -6.69
N ALA A 117 3.54 7.82 -5.53
CA ALA A 117 2.79 7.96 -4.29
C ALA A 117 3.75 8.08 -3.10
N LEU A 118 3.56 9.11 -2.27
CA LEU A 118 4.33 9.32 -1.06
C LEU A 118 3.98 8.25 -0.01
N THR A 119 4.98 7.78 0.72
CA THR A 119 4.82 6.76 1.75
C THR A 119 5.66 7.05 2.99
N LEU A 120 5.66 6.14 3.96
CA LEU A 120 6.37 6.25 5.24
C LEU A 120 6.13 7.60 5.91
N HIS A 121 7.17 8.16 6.54
CA HIS A 121 7.10 9.45 7.22
C HIS A 121 6.65 10.58 6.28
N THR A 122 7.11 10.57 5.02
CA THR A 122 6.73 11.58 4.03
C THR A 122 5.24 11.58 3.76
N GLY A 123 4.66 10.42 3.50
CA GLY A 123 3.22 10.28 3.26
C GLY A 123 2.39 10.55 4.52
N ALA A 124 2.78 9.99 5.67
CA ALA A 124 2.06 10.14 6.91
C ALA A 124 2.07 11.60 7.42
N ASN A 125 3.16 12.33 7.25
CA ASN A 125 3.28 13.73 7.67
C ASN A 125 2.37 14.70 6.90
N LEU A 126 1.83 14.30 5.77
CA LEU A 126 0.75 15.08 5.14
C LEU A 126 -0.48 15.20 6.04
N MET A 127 -0.69 14.22 6.95
CA MET A 127 -1.83 14.15 7.87
C MET A 127 -1.44 14.39 9.34
N THR A 128 -0.25 13.95 9.77
CA THR A 128 0.08 13.85 11.20
C THR A 128 1.08 14.90 11.67
N SER A 129 2.10 15.24 10.89
CA SER A 129 3.27 16.04 11.31
C SER A 129 3.98 15.49 12.57
N PHE A 130 3.93 14.17 12.79
CA PHE A 130 4.38 13.49 14.02
C PHE A 130 5.89 13.28 14.07
N VAL A 131 6.52 12.92 12.93
CA VAL A 131 7.96 12.70 12.82
C VAL A 131 8.59 13.81 11.98
N ARG A 132 9.56 14.52 12.54
CA ARG A 132 10.38 15.45 11.75
C ARG A 132 11.43 14.67 10.97
N THR A 133 11.43 14.81 9.67
CA THR A 133 12.40 14.19 8.76
C THR A 133 12.60 15.05 7.53
N GLU A 134 13.81 15.03 6.98
CA GLU A 134 14.14 15.61 5.68
C GLU A 134 14.16 14.53 4.59
N GLU A 135 14.01 13.26 4.98
CA GLU A 135 13.97 12.13 4.04
C GLU A 135 12.61 12.06 3.35
N ILE A 136 12.65 11.80 2.06
CA ILE A 136 11.48 11.72 1.19
C ILE A 136 11.40 10.31 0.61
N PHE A 137 10.31 9.61 0.90
CA PHE A 137 10.03 8.27 0.45
C PHE A 137 8.89 8.26 -0.57
N VAL A 138 9.17 7.78 -1.79
CA VAL A 138 8.25 7.85 -2.92
C VAL A 138 8.20 6.52 -3.65
N TYR A 139 7.06 5.87 -3.67
CA TYR A 139 6.79 4.79 -4.61
C TYR A 139 6.69 5.34 -6.02
N MET A 140 7.34 4.66 -6.95
CA MET A 140 7.33 5.01 -8.37
C MET A 140 6.57 3.97 -9.18
N ASN A 141 5.59 4.42 -9.97
CA ASN A 141 4.83 3.60 -10.90
C ASN A 141 5.37 3.81 -12.32
N LEU A 142 6.45 3.12 -12.64
CA LEU A 142 7.19 3.27 -13.87
C LEU A 142 7.07 2.00 -14.72
N LYS A 143 7.07 2.18 -16.05
CA LYS A 143 7.03 1.06 -17.00
C LYS A 143 8.42 0.47 -17.22
N ASP A 144 9.41 1.32 -17.42
CA ASP A 144 10.81 0.98 -17.56
C ASP A 144 11.61 1.69 -16.48
N TRP A 145 11.95 0.94 -15.42
CA TRP A 145 12.61 1.52 -14.25
C TRP A 145 13.91 2.24 -14.61
N LYS A 146 14.80 1.60 -15.36
CA LYS A 146 16.12 2.16 -15.66
C LYS A 146 16.03 3.45 -16.47
N LYS A 147 15.22 3.44 -17.52
CA LYS A 147 15.03 4.60 -18.40
C LYS A 147 14.30 5.73 -17.68
N ASP A 148 13.16 5.41 -17.08
CA ASP A 148 12.28 6.43 -16.49
C ASP A 148 12.93 7.09 -15.26
N ILE A 149 13.70 6.33 -14.44
CA ILE A 149 14.47 6.90 -13.31
C ILE A 149 15.56 7.85 -13.78
N SER A 150 16.26 7.53 -14.86
CA SER A 150 17.28 8.43 -15.42
C SER A 150 16.67 9.79 -15.80
N ASP A 151 15.52 9.77 -16.49
CA ASP A 151 14.80 11.00 -16.88
C ASP A 151 14.30 11.79 -15.65
N ILE A 152 13.81 11.10 -14.64
CA ILE A 152 13.33 11.72 -13.39
C ILE A 152 14.48 12.37 -12.62
N ARG A 153 15.61 11.67 -12.50
CA ARG A 153 16.83 12.21 -11.85
C ARG A 153 17.28 13.51 -12.51
N GLN A 154 17.33 13.53 -13.82
CA GLN A 154 17.73 14.72 -14.58
C GLN A 154 16.73 15.88 -14.34
N LYS A 155 15.43 15.63 -14.44
CA LYS A 155 14.40 16.66 -14.26
C LYS A 155 14.32 17.22 -12.84
N LEU A 156 14.65 16.41 -11.85
CA LEU A 156 14.62 16.76 -10.42
C LEU A 156 15.99 17.19 -9.89
N ASP A 157 17.04 17.15 -10.71
CA ASP A 157 18.44 17.41 -10.30
C ASP A 157 18.86 16.55 -9.10
N LEU A 158 18.56 15.25 -9.14
CA LEU A 158 18.93 14.31 -8.09
C LEU A 158 20.36 13.82 -8.31
N LYS A 159 21.16 13.86 -7.24
CA LYS A 159 22.58 13.48 -7.25
C LYS A 159 22.77 12.11 -6.63
N GLU A 160 23.62 11.31 -7.24
CA GLU A 160 24.14 10.10 -6.61
C GLU A 160 25.24 10.47 -5.63
N LEU A 161 25.20 9.89 -4.44
CA LEU A 161 26.25 9.98 -3.45
C LEU A 161 26.85 8.60 -3.19
N VAL A 162 28.12 8.57 -2.80
CA VAL A 162 28.79 7.31 -2.42
C VAL A 162 28.12 6.68 -1.19
N ARG A 163 27.60 7.52 -0.29
CA ARG A 163 26.86 7.10 0.91
C ARG A 163 25.77 8.12 1.24
N GLY A 164 24.65 7.61 1.77
CA GLY A 164 23.56 8.44 2.22
C GLY A 164 22.74 9.04 1.09
N GLY A 165 21.82 9.93 1.46
CA GLY A 165 20.88 10.60 0.58
C GLY A 165 19.61 10.89 1.34
N ASN A 166 18.75 11.73 0.77
CA ASN A 166 17.49 12.13 1.40
C ASN A 166 16.26 11.91 0.50
N ILE A 167 16.47 11.36 -0.70
CA ILE A 167 15.41 11.05 -1.66
C ILE A 167 15.44 9.56 -1.97
N HIS A 168 14.40 8.86 -1.57
CA HIS A 168 14.28 7.41 -1.70
C HIS A 168 13.21 7.08 -2.72
N LEU A 169 13.62 6.69 -3.93
CA LEU A 169 12.73 6.23 -5.00
C LEU A 169 12.54 4.73 -4.87
N ILE A 170 11.30 4.32 -4.64
CA ILE A 170 10.96 2.95 -4.26
C ILE A 170 10.36 2.23 -5.43
N HIS A 171 11.01 1.12 -5.84
CA HIS A 171 10.42 0.13 -6.73
C HIS A 171 9.58 -0.84 -5.88
N PRO A 172 8.25 -0.81 -6.01
CA PRO A 172 7.39 -1.50 -5.07
C PRO A 172 7.46 -3.01 -5.20
N PHE A 173 7.52 -3.72 -4.07
CA PHE A 173 7.29 -5.15 -3.99
C PHE A 173 5.84 -5.48 -4.41
N TYR A 174 4.88 -4.68 -3.96
CA TYR A 174 3.47 -4.77 -4.34
C TYR A 174 3.18 -3.98 -5.63
N LYS A 175 3.72 -4.44 -6.76
CA LYS A 175 3.63 -3.75 -8.06
C LYS A 175 2.21 -3.43 -8.51
N ASN A 176 1.25 -4.31 -8.22
CA ASN A 176 -0.14 -4.16 -8.65
C ASN A 176 -1.02 -3.49 -7.59
N SER A 177 -0.71 -3.63 -6.32
CA SER A 177 -1.64 -3.27 -5.25
C SER A 177 -1.19 -2.08 -4.38
N VAL A 178 0.09 -1.66 -4.43
CA VAL A 178 0.56 -0.51 -3.64
C VAL A 178 -0.15 0.80 -4.02
N PHE A 179 -0.55 0.96 -5.28
CA PHE A 179 -1.27 2.13 -5.78
C PHE A 179 -2.80 1.99 -5.68
N PHE A 180 -3.30 0.90 -5.08
CA PHE A 180 -4.72 0.76 -4.83
C PHE A 180 -5.17 1.82 -3.82
N ASN A 181 -6.26 2.52 -4.14
CA ASN A 181 -6.86 3.53 -3.28
C ASN A 181 -5.88 4.64 -2.81
N THR A 182 -4.95 5.05 -3.69
CA THR A 182 -4.13 6.24 -3.42
C THR A 182 -5.02 7.44 -3.12
N GLN A 183 -4.52 8.34 -2.29
CA GLN A 183 -5.27 9.50 -1.81
C GLN A 183 -4.55 10.81 -2.15
N LYS A 184 -5.33 11.86 -2.37
CA LYS A 184 -4.80 13.21 -2.59
C LYS A 184 -4.89 14.02 -1.30
N ILE A 185 -3.72 14.39 -0.76
CA ILE A 185 -3.62 15.13 0.50
C ILE A 185 -2.76 16.36 0.28
N LYS A 186 -3.28 17.56 0.56
CA LYS A 186 -2.58 18.84 0.35
C LYS A 186 -1.99 18.98 -1.07
N GLY A 187 -2.65 18.36 -2.08
CA GLY A 187 -2.21 18.40 -3.47
C GLY A 187 -1.12 17.39 -3.85
N TYR A 188 -0.71 16.49 -2.94
CA TYR A 188 0.22 15.38 -3.20
C TYR A 188 -0.52 14.06 -3.27
N THR A 189 -0.01 13.13 -4.07
CA THR A 189 -0.48 11.74 -4.08
C THR A 189 0.25 10.96 -3.00
N ALA A 190 -0.49 10.32 -2.10
CA ALA A 190 0.02 9.39 -1.11
C ALA A 190 -0.62 8.01 -1.30
N VAL A 191 0.03 6.97 -0.82
CA VAL A 191 -0.57 5.63 -0.76
C VAL A 191 -1.78 5.63 0.18
N SER A 192 -2.62 4.57 0.15
CA SER A 192 -3.75 4.44 1.07
C SER A 192 -3.29 4.42 2.55
N ASN A 193 -4.22 4.69 3.47
CA ASN A 193 -3.90 4.66 4.90
C ASN A 193 -3.42 3.26 5.33
N LEU A 194 -4.02 2.20 4.79
CA LEU A 194 -3.57 0.83 5.05
C LEU A 194 -2.12 0.63 4.61
N GLN A 195 -1.77 1.09 3.40
CA GLN A 195 -0.40 0.95 2.94
C GLN A 195 0.57 1.78 3.77
N LEU A 196 0.20 3.01 4.16
CA LEU A 196 1.00 3.81 5.11
C LEU A 196 1.22 3.09 6.44
N TYR A 197 0.17 2.48 6.97
CA TYR A 197 0.23 1.73 8.23
C TYR A 197 1.16 0.50 8.10
N LEU A 198 1.01 -0.28 7.02
CA LEU A 198 1.87 -1.44 6.75
C LEU A 198 3.33 -1.05 6.57
N ASP A 199 3.61 0.02 5.82
CA ASP A 199 4.97 0.50 5.55
C ASP A 199 5.66 0.99 6.83
N LEU A 200 4.94 1.75 7.65
CA LEU A 200 5.46 2.34 8.88
C LEU A 200 5.68 1.32 9.98
N TYR A 201 4.80 0.33 10.13
CA TYR A 201 4.72 -0.49 11.34
C TYR A 201 6.03 -1.18 11.72
N ASN A 202 6.76 -1.68 10.74
CA ASN A 202 8.07 -2.33 10.95
C ASN A 202 9.26 -1.45 10.51
N PHE A 203 9.03 -0.17 10.19
CA PHE A 203 10.07 0.75 9.75
C PHE A 203 10.76 1.42 10.94
N GLN A 204 12.11 1.49 10.92
CA GLN A 204 12.91 2.14 11.95
C GLN A 204 13.64 3.37 11.37
N PRO A 205 13.86 4.42 12.15
CA PRO A 205 13.34 4.64 13.51
C PRO A 205 11.93 5.21 13.51
N ARG A 206 11.21 5.05 14.62
CA ARG A 206 9.91 5.69 14.93
C ARG A 206 8.73 5.36 14.00
N GLY A 207 8.88 4.41 13.10
CA GLY A 207 7.80 4.05 12.18
C GLY A 207 6.59 3.49 12.92
N ARG A 208 6.79 2.58 13.89
CA ARG A 208 5.70 2.00 14.69
C ARG A 208 4.92 3.06 15.47
N GLU A 209 5.62 3.98 16.12
CA GLU A 209 4.98 5.06 16.87
C GLU A 209 4.10 5.92 15.95
N GLN A 210 4.60 6.25 14.77
CA GLN A 210 3.81 7.02 13.78
C GLN A 210 2.68 6.21 13.18
N ALA A 211 2.83 4.89 12.98
CA ALA A 211 1.77 4.02 12.50
C ALA A 211 0.59 3.99 13.49
N GLU A 212 0.87 3.77 14.77
CA GLU A 212 -0.16 3.77 15.81
C GLU A 212 -0.81 5.16 15.98
N TYR A 213 -0.01 6.22 15.93
CA TYR A 213 -0.54 7.58 15.94
C TYR A 213 -1.47 7.85 14.74
N LEU A 214 -1.08 7.43 13.54
CA LEU A 214 -1.90 7.53 12.34
C LEU A 214 -3.23 6.77 12.49
N LYS A 215 -3.18 5.54 13.01
CA LYS A 215 -4.37 4.71 13.25
C LYS A 215 -5.34 5.42 14.19
N ASN A 216 -4.87 5.88 15.34
CA ASN A 216 -5.69 6.60 16.33
C ASN A 216 -6.30 7.88 15.73
N LEU A 217 -5.50 8.67 15.00
CA LEU A 217 -6.00 9.88 14.33
C LEU A 217 -7.10 9.59 13.30
N LEU A 218 -7.01 8.47 12.58
CA LEU A 218 -8.04 8.06 11.64
C LEU A 218 -9.31 7.64 12.35
N GLU A 219 -9.20 6.87 13.42
CA GLU A 219 -10.34 6.43 14.26
C GLU A 219 -11.07 7.63 14.88
N GLU A 220 -10.35 8.60 15.46
CA GLU A 220 -10.90 9.85 16.01
C GLU A 220 -11.67 10.66 14.95
N LYS A 221 -11.22 10.63 13.70
CA LYS A 221 -11.88 11.32 12.58
C LYS A 221 -12.96 10.48 11.89
N GLY A 222 -13.32 9.32 12.43
CA GLY A 222 -14.27 8.40 11.81
C GLY A 222 -13.84 7.89 10.44
N ARG A 223 -12.53 7.91 10.14
CA ARG A 223 -11.96 7.42 8.88
C ARG A 223 -11.51 5.98 9.01
N LYS A 224 -11.63 5.23 7.92
CA LYS A 224 -11.16 3.84 7.85
C LYS A 224 -9.66 3.80 7.55
N LEU A 225 -9.04 2.68 7.91
CA LEU A 225 -7.64 2.43 7.58
C LEU A 225 -7.44 2.23 6.07
N GLU A 226 -8.45 1.70 5.34
CA GLU A 226 -8.44 1.56 3.88
C GLU A 226 -9.58 2.35 3.23
#